data_307031d156b0d71f74458e7b85d53ace
#
_entry.id   307031d156b0d71f74458e7b85d53ace
#
_cell.length_a   1.000
_cell.length_b   1.000
_cell.length_c   1.000
_cell.angle_alpha   90.00
_cell.angle_beta   90.00
_cell.angle_gamma   90.00
#
_symmetry.space_group_name_H-M   'P 1'
#
loop_
_entity.id
_entity.type
_entity.pdbx_description
1 polymer ?
#
loop_
_entity_poly.entity_id
_entity_poly.type
_entity_poly.pdbx_seq_one_letter_code
_entity_poly.pdbx_strand_id
1 'polypeptide(L)'
;YLILKEFYVEPNVNYLSLIMLIISPPFIYTFSFYNKFTVITLLLLLTFYLFIKKNRTLNIISYILFFIIPYFGYQYSILALLFTLIYCIKEKDTKRFYIILLITSLSLILAYLPNIIRNGFSESAKFDKALKYRSLFSDLGGDFGISIFIMFLSFFGLSYLWKSKYKYWQIYVILLLFIIAIFYFPTFIIYLNFILAFLSALGLIYLLRFKWESDVIRKLTMWLLIIGLVFSTITFINETSTQEPNQNLYDALIFLKGYGDSKEVVFSHYLYGSLINSIANKKNVMDDNFLYAPKLNERYLDSQTLFYTRNFNIAFNITDKYNVEYILVTKEMKKGLVWEQ
;
A
#
# COMPACT_ATOMS: atom_id res chain seq x y z
N TYR A 1 7.89 7.84 -15.57
CA TYR A 1 8.24 8.33 -16.90
C TYR A 1 9.11 7.33 -17.66
N LEU A 2 10.31 6.99 -17.15
CA LEU A 2 11.25 6.12 -17.82
C LEU A 2 10.66 4.76 -18.22
N ILE A 3 9.88 4.15 -17.33
CA ILE A 3 9.16 2.90 -17.62
C ILE A 3 8.10 3.12 -18.71
N LEU A 4 7.28 4.17 -18.60
CA LEU A 4 6.25 4.47 -19.58
C LEU A 4 6.83 4.71 -20.97
N LYS A 5 7.98 5.37 -21.07
CA LYS A 5 8.68 5.61 -22.34
C LYS A 5 9.05 4.31 -23.07
N GLU A 6 9.32 3.22 -22.34
CA GLU A 6 9.64 1.91 -22.94
C GLU A 6 8.37 1.20 -23.47
N PHE A 7 7.19 1.50 -22.89
CA PHE A 7 5.94 0.85 -23.26
C PHE A 7 5.08 1.67 -24.22
N TYR A 8 5.13 3.01 -24.13
CA TYR A 8 4.28 3.90 -24.87
C TYR A 8 5.04 5.13 -25.39
N VAL A 9 4.94 5.39 -26.68
CA VAL A 9 5.84 6.32 -27.38
C VAL A 9 5.34 7.77 -27.37
N GLU A 10 4.03 8.03 -27.15
CA GLU A 10 3.52 9.41 -27.18
C GLU A 10 3.95 10.22 -25.95
N PRO A 11 4.84 11.25 -26.11
CA PRO A 11 5.35 12.01 -24.95
C PRO A 11 4.28 12.72 -24.16
N ASN A 12 3.28 13.26 -24.83
CA ASN A 12 2.17 13.99 -24.19
C ASN A 12 1.37 13.11 -23.24
N VAL A 13 1.13 11.84 -23.61
CA VAL A 13 0.46 10.85 -22.75
C VAL A 13 1.32 10.56 -21.54
N ASN A 14 2.64 10.39 -21.73
CA ASN A 14 3.55 10.07 -20.65
C ASN A 14 3.64 11.21 -19.62
N TYR A 15 3.73 12.47 -20.04
CA TYR A 15 3.71 13.63 -19.15
C TYR A 15 2.39 13.78 -18.43
N LEU A 16 1.28 13.64 -19.15
CA LEU A 16 -0.05 13.72 -18.53
C LEU A 16 -0.27 12.59 -17.51
N SER A 17 0.23 11.40 -17.80
CA SER A 17 0.18 10.28 -16.85
C SER A 17 0.92 10.58 -15.54
N LEU A 18 2.06 11.30 -15.62
CA LEU A 18 2.76 11.75 -14.42
C LEU A 18 1.96 12.77 -13.62
N ILE A 19 1.33 13.73 -14.31
CA ILE A 19 0.47 14.73 -13.65
C ILE A 19 -0.69 14.01 -12.95
N MET A 20 -1.38 13.10 -13.65
CA MET A 20 -2.48 12.30 -13.06
C MET A 20 -2.01 11.46 -11.87
N LEU A 21 -0.78 10.94 -11.91
CA LEU A 21 -0.21 10.18 -10.82
C LEU A 21 0.07 11.08 -9.60
N ILE A 22 0.70 12.24 -9.80
CA ILE A 22 1.08 13.16 -8.72
C ILE A 22 -0.13 13.69 -7.96
N ILE A 23 -1.23 14.00 -8.67
CA ILE A 23 -2.47 14.48 -8.05
C ILE A 23 -3.34 13.34 -7.48
N SER A 24 -2.96 12.09 -7.67
CA SER A 24 -3.75 10.96 -7.20
C SER A 24 -3.60 10.72 -5.70
N PRO A 25 -4.69 10.49 -4.97
CA PRO A 25 -4.66 10.22 -3.54
C PRO A 25 -3.71 9.08 -3.12
N PRO A 26 -3.68 7.90 -3.78
CA PRO A 26 -2.75 6.83 -3.39
C PRO A 26 -1.28 7.21 -3.54
N PHE A 27 -0.93 8.06 -4.51
CA PHE A 27 0.44 8.53 -4.66
C PHE A 27 0.80 9.53 -3.56
N ILE A 28 -0.09 10.47 -3.26
CA ILE A 28 0.08 11.43 -2.17
C ILE A 28 0.26 10.68 -0.86
N TYR A 29 -0.63 9.72 -0.53
CA TYR A 29 -0.50 8.89 0.66
C TYR A 29 0.88 8.20 0.73
N THR A 30 1.30 7.57 -0.35
CA THR A 30 2.54 6.80 -0.39
C THR A 30 3.78 7.65 -0.14
N PHE A 31 3.81 8.90 -0.62
CA PHE A 31 5.01 9.75 -0.59
C PHE A 31 4.95 10.92 0.40
N SER A 32 3.78 11.22 0.98
CA SER A 32 3.65 12.23 2.05
C SER A 32 4.03 11.68 3.42
N PHE A 33 3.84 10.39 3.64
CA PHE A 33 4.18 9.73 4.90
C PHE A 33 5.43 8.86 4.73
N TYR A 34 6.30 8.92 5.74
CA TYR A 34 7.41 7.98 5.83
C TYR A 34 6.89 6.60 6.28
N ASN A 35 6.59 5.75 5.33
CA ASN A 35 6.07 4.41 5.58
C ASN A 35 6.78 3.34 4.73
N LYS A 36 6.53 2.07 5.04
CA LYS A 36 7.09 0.93 4.28
C LYS A 36 6.72 0.96 2.79
N PHE A 37 5.56 1.53 2.44
CA PHE A 37 5.09 1.58 1.04
C PHE A 37 5.93 2.52 0.18
N THR A 38 6.48 3.60 0.74
CA THR A 38 7.38 4.51 0.03
C THR A 38 8.61 3.77 -0.46
N VAL A 39 9.29 3.11 0.46
CA VAL A 39 10.55 2.40 0.16
C VAL A 39 10.32 1.26 -0.82
N ILE A 40 9.32 0.42 -0.56
CA ILE A 40 9.06 -0.74 -1.42
C ILE A 40 8.56 -0.35 -2.81
N THR A 41 7.77 0.71 -2.92
CA THR A 41 7.30 1.20 -4.23
C THR A 41 8.46 1.71 -5.07
N LEU A 42 9.37 2.50 -4.48
CA LEU A 42 10.58 2.95 -5.16
C LEU A 42 11.45 1.77 -5.59
N LEU A 43 11.64 0.80 -4.70
CA LEU A 43 12.44 -0.39 -4.96
C LEU A 43 11.84 -1.24 -6.09
N LEU A 44 10.51 -1.46 -6.10
CA LEU A 44 9.82 -2.18 -7.17
C LEU A 44 9.95 -1.48 -8.52
N LEU A 45 9.71 -0.16 -8.56
CA LEU A 45 9.82 0.63 -9.80
C LEU A 45 11.24 0.64 -10.33
N LEU A 46 12.24 0.81 -9.45
CA LEU A 46 13.65 0.77 -9.82
C LEU A 46 14.05 -0.62 -10.35
N THR A 47 13.67 -1.67 -9.63
CA THR A 47 13.95 -3.05 -10.01
C THR A 47 13.40 -3.38 -11.38
N PHE A 48 12.12 -3.00 -11.62
CA PHE A 48 11.45 -3.24 -12.88
C PHE A 48 12.06 -2.41 -14.01
N TYR A 49 12.39 -1.14 -13.76
CA TYR A 49 13.08 -0.29 -14.75
C TYR A 49 14.42 -0.88 -15.17
N LEU A 50 15.27 -1.30 -14.22
CA LEU A 50 16.56 -1.91 -14.50
C LEU A 50 16.42 -3.24 -15.26
N PHE A 51 15.38 -4.01 -14.94
CA PHE A 51 15.09 -5.28 -15.61
C PHE A 51 14.69 -5.11 -17.07
N ILE A 52 13.92 -4.05 -17.39
CA ILE A 52 13.52 -3.75 -18.77
C ILE A 52 14.75 -3.39 -19.63
N LYS A 53 15.75 -2.74 -19.07
CA LYS A 53 16.98 -2.39 -19.79
C LYS A 53 17.78 -3.65 -20.09
N LYS A 54 17.96 -3.96 -21.39
CA LYS A 54 18.67 -5.17 -21.86
C LYS A 54 20.21 -5.07 -21.69
N ASN A 55 20.68 -4.46 -20.60
CA ASN A 55 22.10 -4.31 -20.27
C ASN A 55 22.48 -5.32 -19.19
N ARG A 56 23.58 -6.09 -19.41
CA ARG A 56 24.03 -7.14 -18.51
C ARG A 56 24.28 -6.66 -17.08
N THR A 57 24.95 -5.53 -16.91
CA THR A 57 25.25 -4.95 -15.60
C THR A 57 23.97 -4.54 -14.85
N LEU A 58 23.04 -3.87 -15.56
CA LEU A 58 21.77 -3.44 -14.98
C LEU A 58 20.89 -4.62 -14.60
N ASN A 59 20.94 -5.70 -15.38
CA ASN A 59 20.22 -6.93 -15.06
C ASN A 59 20.74 -7.59 -13.78
N ILE A 60 22.08 -7.61 -13.55
CA ILE A 60 22.64 -8.15 -12.31
C ILE A 60 22.16 -7.35 -11.11
N ILE A 61 22.18 -6.02 -11.19
CA ILE A 61 21.66 -5.15 -10.13
C ILE A 61 20.17 -5.44 -9.89
N SER A 62 19.40 -5.58 -10.97
CA SER A 62 17.96 -5.94 -10.86
C SER A 62 17.75 -7.27 -10.14
N TYR A 63 18.55 -8.31 -10.41
CA TYR A 63 18.45 -9.60 -9.73
C TYR A 63 18.75 -9.50 -8.23
N ILE A 64 19.73 -8.67 -7.83
CA ILE A 64 20.02 -8.38 -6.43
C ILE A 64 18.81 -7.69 -5.77
N LEU A 65 18.20 -6.73 -6.45
CA LEU A 65 17.01 -6.06 -5.94
C LEU A 65 15.80 -7.01 -5.84
N PHE A 66 15.61 -7.93 -6.80
CA PHE A 66 14.59 -8.98 -6.70
C PHE A 66 14.80 -9.91 -5.50
N PHE A 67 16.07 -10.16 -5.12
CA PHE A 67 16.39 -10.92 -3.92
C PHE A 67 16.00 -10.16 -2.63
N ILE A 68 16.04 -8.84 -2.63
CA ILE A 68 15.73 -8.00 -1.45
C ILE A 68 14.21 -7.83 -1.25
N ILE A 69 13.40 -7.78 -2.32
CA ILE A 69 11.96 -7.52 -2.26
C ILE A 69 11.21 -8.42 -1.25
N PRO A 70 11.44 -9.75 -1.16
CA PRO A 70 10.73 -10.63 -0.25
C PRO A 70 10.84 -10.27 1.24
N TYR A 71 11.90 -9.60 1.65
CA TYR A 71 12.08 -9.18 3.04
C TYR A 71 11.11 -8.07 3.48
N PHE A 72 10.54 -7.33 2.52
CA PHE A 72 9.48 -6.34 2.80
C PHE A 72 8.07 -6.94 2.87
N GLY A 73 7.89 -8.14 2.32
CA GLY A 73 6.62 -8.85 2.35
C GLY A 73 6.43 -9.77 1.14
N TYR A 74 5.89 -10.96 1.36
CA TYR A 74 5.66 -11.95 0.29
C TYR A 74 4.71 -11.42 -0.81
N GLN A 75 3.76 -10.57 -0.45
CA GLN A 75 2.82 -9.92 -1.37
C GLN A 75 3.54 -9.10 -2.46
N TYR A 76 4.63 -8.41 -2.11
CA TYR A 76 5.42 -7.63 -3.06
C TYR A 76 6.23 -8.52 -4.01
N SER A 77 6.62 -9.70 -3.55
CA SER A 77 7.26 -10.71 -4.41
C SER A 77 6.30 -11.23 -5.46
N ILE A 78 5.04 -11.52 -5.07
CA ILE A 78 3.98 -11.91 -6.00
C ILE A 78 3.76 -10.82 -7.05
N LEU A 79 3.70 -9.55 -6.61
CA LEU A 79 3.54 -8.41 -7.50
C LEU A 79 4.70 -8.29 -8.49
N ALA A 80 5.94 -8.38 -8.00
CA ALA A 80 7.14 -8.32 -8.82
C ALA A 80 7.21 -9.45 -9.85
N LEU A 81 6.87 -10.68 -9.44
CA LEU A 81 6.81 -11.84 -10.33
C LEU A 81 5.71 -11.68 -11.40
N LEU A 82 4.57 -11.12 -11.04
CA LEU A 82 3.47 -10.88 -11.96
C LEU A 82 3.87 -9.89 -13.07
N PHE A 83 4.49 -8.76 -12.70
CA PHE A 83 4.97 -7.79 -13.69
C PHE A 83 6.06 -8.37 -14.60
N THR A 84 7.00 -9.11 -14.03
CA THR A 84 8.08 -9.73 -14.81
C THR A 84 7.57 -10.84 -15.72
N LEU A 85 6.61 -11.64 -15.28
CA LEU A 85 5.95 -12.67 -16.09
C LEU A 85 5.31 -12.05 -17.35
N ILE A 86 4.50 -11.01 -17.16
CA ILE A 86 3.79 -10.37 -18.26
C ILE A 86 4.78 -9.73 -19.24
N TYR A 87 5.83 -9.09 -18.73
CA TYR A 87 6.89 -8.52 -19.56
C TYR A 87 7.64 -9.61 -20.34
N CYS A 88 8.04 -10.71 -19.70
CA CYS A 88 8.75 -11.80 -20.34
C CYS A 88 7.92 -12.54 -21.38
N ILE A 89 6.61 -12.69 -21.16
CA ILE A 89 5.68 -13.24 -22.18
C ILE A 89 5.67 -12.32 -23.42
N LYS A 90 5.60 -10.99 -23.22
CA LYS A 90 5.62 -10.02 -24.32
C LYS A 90 6.92 -10.11 -25.12
N GLU A 91 8.06 -10.18 -24.43
CA GLU A 91 9.40 -10.19 -25.05
C GLU A 91 9.85 -11.60 -25.48
N LYS A 92 9.05 -12.64 -25.19
CA LYS A 92 9.36 -14.05 -25.43
C LYS A 92 10.66 -14.54 -24.75
N ASP A 93 11.00 -13.93 -23.62
CA ASP A 93 12.22 -14.20 -22.85
C ASP A 93 11.93 -14.99 -21.57
N THR A 94 11.51 -16.23 -21.74
CA THR A 94 11.14 -17.13 -20.64
C THR A 94 12.31 -17.46 -19.73
N LYS A 95 13.55 -17.49 -20.26
CA LYS A 95 14.75 -17.81 -19.47
C LYS A 95 14.96 -16.82 -18.32
N ARG A 96 14.82 -15.52 -18.59
CA ARG A 96 14.95 -14.47 -17.55
C ARG A 96 13.87 -14.62 -16.49
N PHE A 97 12.64 -14.97 -16.86
CA PHE A 97 11.56 -15.20 -15.90
C PHE A 97 11.92 -16.33 -14.92
N TYR A 98 12.42 -17.47 -15.42
CA TYR A 98 12.81 -18.58 -14.56
C TYR A 98 13.96 -18.22 -13.59
N ILE A 99 14.92 -17.41 -14.02
CA ILE A 99 16.01 -16.92 -13.16
C ILE A 99 15.40 -16.08 -12.01
N ILE A 100 14.51 -15.15 -12.31
CA ILE A 100 13.87 -14.31 -11.27
C ILE A 100 13.01 -15.15 -10.36
N LEU A 101 12.23 -16.09 -10.90
CA LEU A 101 11.42 -17.01 -10.11
C LEU A 101 12.28 -17.77 -9.11
N LEU A 102 13.43 -18.28 -9.54
CA LEU A 102 14.35 -19.01 -8.68
C LEU A 102 14.93 -18.08 -7.59
N ILE A 103 15.40 -16.90 -7.96
CA ILE A 103 15.98 -15.91 -7.02
C ILE A 103 14.95 -15.48 -5.97
N THR A 104 13.74 -15.13 -6.40
CA THR A 104 12.68 -14.69 -5.48
C THR A 104 12.17 -15.83 -4.60
N SER A 105 12.07 -17.06 -5.12
CA SER A 105 11.68 -18.24 -4.33
C SER A 105 12.72 -18.57 -3.27
N LEU A 106 14.01 -18.54 -3.62
CA LEU A 106 15.11 -18.75 -2.67
C LEU A 106 15.08 -17.70 -1.57
N SER A 107 14.90 -16.44 -1.94
CA SER A 107 14.82 -15.33 -0.98
C SER A 107 13.60 -15.44 -0.08
N LEU A 108 12.43 -15.85 -0.61
CA LEU A 108 11.23 -16.10 0.20
C LEU A 108 11.49 -17.19 1.24
N ILE A 109 12.12 -18.29 0.85
CA ILE A 109 12.48 -19.36 1.78
C ILE A 109 13.39 -18.81 2.89
N LEU A 110 14.43 -18.09 2.54
CA LEU A 110 15.37 -17.52 3.52
C LEU A 110 14.71 -16.49 4.44
N ALA A 111 13.78 -15.68 3.94
CA ALA A 111 13.09 -14.66 4.73
C ALA A 111 12.05 -15.23 5.69
N TYR A 112 11.32 -16.27 5.28
CA TYR A 112 10.12 -16.73 6.02
C TYR A 112 10.30 -18.06 6.73
N LEU A 113 11.13 -18.97 6.20
CA LEU A 113 11.31 -20.30 6.78
C LEU A 113 11.77 -20.26 8.26
N PRO A 114 12.75 -19.44 8.67
CA PRO A 114 13.17 -19.36 10.08
C PRO A 114 12.02 -18.92 11.00
N ASN A 115 11.17 -18.00 10.52
CA ASN A 115 10.05 -17.51 11.30
C ASN A 115 8.93 -18.57 11.40
N ILE A 116 8.63 -19.27 10.31
CA ILE A 116 7.64 -20.35 10.29
C ILE A 116 8.06 -21.51 11.20
N ILE A 117 9.35 -21.87 11.20
CA ILE A 117 9.88 -22.92 12.08
C ILE A 117 9.75 -22.51 13.55
N ARG A 118 10.01 -21.24 13.88
CA ARG A 118 10.01 -20.72 15.25
C ARG A 118 8.62 -20.46 15.82
N ASN A 119 7.73 -19.88 15.01
CA ASN A 119 6.44 -19.32 15.44
C ASN A 119 5.23 -20.05 14.84
N GLY A 120 5.44 -20.99 13.91
CA GLY A 120 4.36 -21.61 13.14
C GLY A 120 3.78 -20.70 12.05
N PHE A 121 2.75 -21.19 11.37
CA PHE A 121 1.99 -20.38 10.41
C PHE A 121 1.10 -19.39 11.16
N SER A 122 1.31 -18.09 10.98
CA SER A 122 0.44 -17.07 11.55
C SER A 122 -0.84 -16.93 10.72
N GLU A 123 -2.01 -17.05 11.35
CA GLU A 123 -3.32 -16.81 10.73
C GLU A 123 -3.67 -15.31 10.66
N SER A 124 -2.70 -14.45 10.34
CA SER A 124 -2.87 -12.99 10.31
C SER A 124 -4.01 -12.48 9.42
N ALA A 125 -4.44 -13.30 8.46
CA ALA A 125 -5.51 -12.95 7.53
C ALA A 125 -6.91 -12.81 8.19
N LYS A 126 -7.11 -13.27 9.43
CA LYS A 126 -8.41 -13.20 10.11
C LYS A 126 -8.70 -11.83 10.72
N PHE A 127 -7.67 -11.04 11.02
CA PHE A 127 -7.80 -9.80 11.80
C PHE A 127 -8.13 -8.56 10.96
N ASP A 128 -7.87 -8.58 9.65
CA ASP A 128 -7.97 -7.42 8.75
C ASP A 128 -9.31 -7.27 7.99
N LYS A 129 -10.33 -8.08 8.30
CA LYS A 129 -11.55 -8.16 7.47
C LYS A 129 -12.48 -6.95 7.50
N ALA A 130 -12.46 -6.13 8.54
CA ALA A 130 -13.43 -5.05 8.73
C ALA A 130 -13.16 -3.78 7.89
N LEU A 131 -11.93 -3.55 7.42
CA LEU A 131 -11.52 -2.31 6.74
C LEU A 131 -11.63 -2.35 5.20
N LYS A 132 -12.07 -3.47 4.62
CA LYS A 132 -11.80 -3.79 3.20
C LYS A 132 -12.52 -2.95 2.15
N TYR A 133 -13.67 -2.35 2.42
CA TYR A 133 -14.47 -1.69 1.36
C TYR A 133 -14.47 -0.17 1.42
N ARG A 134 -14.30 0.42 2.60
CA ARG A 134 -14.20 1.89 2.73
C ARG A 134 -12.91 2.46 2.15
N SER A 135 -11.84 1.65 2.11
CA SER A 135 -10.53 2.08 1.60
C SER A 135 -10.41 2.14 0.08
N LEU A 136 -11.42 1.72 -0.70
CA LEU A 136 -11.33 1.65 -2.16
C LEU A 136 -11.36 3.04 -2.83
N PHE A 137 -12.11 3.97 -2.29
CA PHE A 137 -12.30 5.31 -2.84
C PHE A 137 -11.92 6.37 -1.83
N SER A 138 -10.98 7.23 -2.18
CA SER A 138 -10.59 8.38 -1.36
C SER A 138 -11.73 9.38 -1.16
N ASP A 139 -12.50 9.62 -2.21
CA ASP A 139 -13.63 10.57 -2.18
C ASP A 139 -14.78 10.11 -1.25
N LEU A 140 -14.74 8.86 -0.77
CA LEU A 140 -15.68 8.28 0.19
C LEU A 140 -15.04 8.02 1.58
N GLY A 141 -13.92 8.67 1.87
CA GLY A 141 -13.21 8.54 3.16
C GLY A 141 -12.29 7.33 3.24
N GLY A 142 -11.67 6.93 2.14
CA GLY A 142 -10.67 5.86 2.10
C GLY A 142 -9.26 6.39 2.28
N ASP A 143 -8.50 5.84 3.23
CA ASP A 143 -7.14 6.28 3.59
C ASP A 143 -6.14 6.31 2.41
N PHE A 144 -6.28 5.43 1.44
CA PHE A 144 -5.42 5.34 0.24
C PHE A 144 -6.20 4.98 -1.02
N GLY A 145 -7.50 5.31 -1.04
CA GLY A 145 -8.42 4.97 -2.13
C GLY A 145 -8.15 5.74 -3.43
N ILE A 146 -8.71 5.24 -4.51
CA ILE A 146 -8.63 5.86 -5.84
C ILE A 146 -9.67 6.97 -5.93
N SER A 147 -9.32 8.10 -6.58
CA SER A 147 -10.30 9.14 -6.91
C SER A 147 -11.29 8.63 -7.97
N ILE A 148 -12.58 8.92 -7.74
CA ILE A 148 -13.66 8.58 -8.67
C ILE A 148 -13.41 9.21 -10.05
N PHE A 149 -12.85 10.41 -10.09
CA PHE A 149 -12.54 11.10 -11.34
C PHE A 149 -11.42 10.42 -12.13
N ILE A 150 -10.37 9.93 -11.45
CA ILE A 150 -9.30 9.13 -12.09
C ILE A 150 -9.89 7.83 -12.64
N MET A 151 -10.77 7.16 -11.87
CA MET A 151 -11.41 5.93 -12.32
C MET A 151 -12.32 6.17 -13.52
N PHE A 152 -13.11 7.24 -13.51
CA PHE A 152 -13.96 7.62 -14.63
C PHE A 152 -13.15 7.90 -15.91
N LEU A 153 -12.09 8.70 -15.82
CA LEU A 153 -11.18 8.95 -16.93
C LEU A 153 -10.49 7.69 -17.44
N SER A 154 -10.08 6.80 -16.52
CA SER A 154 -9.42 5.55 -16.91
C SER A 154 -10.35 4.61 -17.67
N PHE A 155 -11.66 4.66 -17.43
CA PHE A 155 -12.64 3.94 -18.23
C PHE A 155 -12.67 4.39 -19.69
N PHE A 156 -12.60 5.70 -19.95
CA PHE A 156 -12.46 6.22 -21.34
C PHE A 156 -11.12 5.83 -21.95
N GLY A 157 -10.04 5.86 -21.18
CA GLY A 157 -8.73 5.40 -21.65
C GLY A 157 -8.74 3.91 -22.04
N LEU A 158 -9.39 3.10 -21.25
CA LEU A 158 -9.56 1.67 -21.52
C LEU A 158 -10.38 1.46 -22.80
N SER A 159 -11.48 2.20 -22.97
CA SER A 159 -12.31 2.17 -24.18
C SER A 159 -11.52 2.61 -25.43
N TYR A 160 -10.64 3.60 -25.30
CA TYR A 160 -9.74 4.01 -26.38
C TYR A 160 -8.77 2.90 -26.78
N LEU A 161 -8.13 2.24 -25.80
CA LEU A 161 -7.21 1.12 -26.05
C LEU A 161 -7.91 -0.10 -26.64
N TRP A 162 -9.22 -0.25 -26.44
CA TRP A 162 -9.99 -1.38 -26.99
C TRP A 162 -9.90 -1.48 -28.51
N LYS A 163 -9.72 -0.35 -29.20
CA LYS A 163 -9.51 -0.32 -30.66
C LYS A 163 -8.24 -1.06 -31.10
N SER A 164 -7.27 -1.17 -30.20
CA SER A 164 -5.98 -1.87 -30.40
C SER A 164 -5.72 -2.95 -29.34
N LYS A 165 -6.78 -3.64 -28.90
CA LYS A 165 -6.78 -4.61 -27.81
C LYS A 165 -5.71 -5.70 -27.92
N TYR A 166 -5.43 -6.19 -29.12
CA TYR A 166 -4.40 -7.21 -29.33
C TYR A 166 -2.98 -6.72 -29.06
N LYS A 167 -2.71 -5.43 -29.27
CA LYS A 167 -1.42 -4.82 -28.98
C LYS A 167 -1.22 -4.59 -27.47
N TYR A 168 -2.30 -4.26 -26.75
CA TYR A 168 -2.28 -3.85 -25.34
C TYR A 168 -3.01 -4.84 -24.42
N TRP A 169 -3.14 -6.11 -24.82
CA TRP A 169 -3.83 -7.14 -24.03
C TRP A 169 -3.29 -7.27 -22.61
N GLN A 170 -1.98 -7.00 -22.42
CA GLN A 170 -1.33 -7.08 -21.11
C GLN A 170 -1.98 -6.15 -20.08
N ILE A 171 -2.42 -4.95 -20.50
CA ILE A 171 -3.05 -3.97 -19.59
C ILE A 171 -4.37 -4.54 -19.06
N TYR A 172 -5.15 -5.21 -19.89
CA TYR A 172 -6.42 -5.84 -19.47
C TYR A 172 -6.19 -6.97 -18.49
N VAL A 173 -5.18 -7.81 -18.76
CA VAL A 173 -4.81 -8.91 -17.86
C VAL A 173 -4.32 -8.37 -16.51
N ILE A 174 -3.45 -7.36 -16.53
CA ILE A 174 -2.93 -6.75 -15.30
C ILE A 174 -4.08 -6.14 -14.50
N LEU A 175 -4.97 -5.38 -15.14
CA LEU A 175 -6.14 -4.80 -14.46
C LEU A 175 -7.01 -5.86 -13.79
N LEU A 176 -7.34 -6.95 -14.51
CA LEU A 176 -8.13 -8.04 -13.97
C LEU A 176 -7.45 -8.67 -12.75
N LEU A 177 -6.14 -8.93 -12.84
CA LEU A 177 -5.36 -9.50 -11.75
C LEU A 177 -5.29 -8.58 -10.54
N PHE A 178 -5.15 -7.24 -10.75
CA PHE A 178 -5.19 -6.28 -9.66
C PHE A 178 -6.56 -6.20 -9.00
N ILE A 179 -7.65 -6.19 -9.76
CA ILE A 179 -9.01 -6.20 -9.21
C ILE A 179 -9.18 -7.41 -8.29
N ILE A 180 -8.76 -8.60 -8.72
CA ILE A 180 -8.81 -9.81 -7.89
C ILE A 180 -7.89 -9.66 -6.66
N ALA A 181 -6.66 -9.19 -6.86
CA ALA A 181 -5.66 -9.08 -5.79
C ALA A 181 -6.05 -8.10 -4.67
N ILE A 182 -6.76 -7.00 -5.00
CA ILE A 182 -7.22 -6.01 -4.02
C ILE A 182 -8.18 -6.62 -2.99
N PHE A 183 -8.99 -7.61 -3.37
CA PHE A 183 -9.85 -8.32 -2.41
C PHE A 183 -9.07 -9.08 -1.33
N TYR A 184 -7.83 -9.48 -1.63
CA TYR A 184 -6.94 -10.16 -0.69
C TYR A 184 -5.95 -9.20 -0.03
N PHE A 185 -5.45 -8.21 -0.79
CA PHE A 185 -4.43 -7.25 -0.39
C PHE A 185 -4.87 -5.82 -0.76
N PRO A 186 -5.62 -5.12 0.10
CA PRO A 186 -6.12 -3.76 -0.19
C PRO A 186 -5.02 -2.77 -0.58
N THR A 187 -3.82 -2.93 -0.05
CA THR A 187 -2.65 -2.07 -0.36
C THR A 187 -2.22 -2.12 -1.84
N PHE A 188 -2.69 -3.11 -2.60
CA PHE A 188 -2.43 -3.18 -4.05
C PHE A 188 -3.13 -2.07 -4.84
N ILE A 189 -4.05 -1.34 -4.23
CA ILE A 189 -4.62 -0.11 -4.78
C ILE A 189 -3.53 0.90 -5.14
N ILE A 190 -2.48 1.01 -4.33
CA ILE A 190 -1.33 1.89 -4.59
C ILE A 190 -0.68 1.57 -5.95
N TYR A 191 -0.52 0.29 -6.25
CA TYR A 191 0.10 -0.16 -7.51
C TYR A 191 -0.86 -0.13 -8.69
N LEU A 192 -2.14 -0.43 -8.47
CA LEU A 192 -3.19 -0.25 -9.47
C LEU A 192 -3.27 1.21 -9.93
N ASN A 193 -3.06 2.15 -9.02
CA ASN A 193 -3.10 3.58 -9.31
C ASN A 193 -2.10 4.01 -10.40
N PHE A 194 -0.94 3.37 -10.52
CA PHE A 194 0.01 3.66 -11.60
C PHE A 194 -0.58 3.34 -12.98
N ILE A 195 -1.36 2.27 -13.08
CA ILE A 195 -2.02 1.87 -14.32
C ILE A 195 -3.21 2.79 -14.60
N LEU A 196 -3.99 3.11 -13.58
CA LEU A 196 -5.14 4.01 -13.72
C LEU A 196 -4.71 5.43 -14.07
N ALA A 197 -3.60 5.93 -13.53
CA ALA A 197 -3.04 7.22 -13.93
C ALA A 197 -2.62 7.26 -15.40
N PHE A 198 -2.06 6.19 -15.93
CA PHE A 198 -1.78 6.07 -17.36
C PHE A 198 -3.06 6.02 -18.19
N LEU A 199 -4.03 5.20 -17.79
CA LEU A 199 -5.31 5.10 -18.49
C LEU A 199 -6.11 6.40 -18.44
N SER A 200 -6.09 7.11 -17.30
CA SER A 200 -6.79 8.39 -17.15
C SER A 200 -6.20 9.47 -18.07
N ALA A 201 -4.88 9.48 -18.26
CA ALA A 201 -4.22 10.36 -19.21
C ALA A 201 -4.66 10.07 -20.66
N LEU A 202 -4.72 8.80 -21.04
CA LEU A 202 -5.25 8.38 -22.33
C LEU A 202 -6.72 8.78 -22.50
N GLY A 203 -7.53 8.59 -21.45
CA GLY A 203 -8.94 8.96 -21.43
C GLY A 203 -9.15 10.45 -21.63
N LEU A 204 -8.35 11.28 -20.94
CA LEU A 204 -8.42 12.73 -21.10
C LEU A 204 -8.05 13.16 -22.52
N ILE A 205 -6.97 12.61 -23.10
CA ILE A 205 -6.58 12.90 -24.48
C ILE A 205 -7.66 12.43 -25.47
N TYR A 206 -8.25 11.28 -25.21
CA TYR A 206 -9.36 10.77 -26.02
C TYR A 206 -10.55 11.73 -26.00
N LEU A 207 -10.96 12.19 -24.81
CA LEU A 207 -12.06 13.15 -24.65
C LEU A 207 -11.75 14.50 -25.32
N LEU A 208 -10.50 14.98 -25.25
CA LEU A 208 -10.08 16.21 -25.93
C LEU A 208 -10.14 16.09 -27.45
N ARG A 209 -9.83 14.92 -28.01
CA ARG A 209 -9.86 14.63 -29.46
C ARG A 209 -11.22 14.14 -29.95
N PHE A 210 -12.17 13.91 -29.05
CA PHE A 210 -13.51 13.45 -29.41
C PHE A 210 -14.27 14.54 -30.17
N LYS A 211 -15.06 14.13 -31.16
CA LYS A 211 -15.93 15.06 -31.93
C LYS A 211 -17.18 15.32 -31.09
N TRP A 212 -17.17 16.42 -30.36
CA TRP A 212 -18.32 16.87 -29.58
C TRP A 212 -19.33 17.60 -30.52
N GLU A 213 -20.60 17.38 -30.29
CA GLU A 213 -21.66 18.09 -30.99
C GLU A 213 -21.69 19.59 -30.65
N SER A 214 -21.28 19.95 -29.46
CA SER A 214 -21.25 21.33 -28.97
C SER A 214 -19.93 21.60 -28.23
N ASP A 215 -19.30 22.73 -28.62
CA ASP A 215 -18.08 23.24 -27.94
C ASP A 215 -18.34 23.64 -26.49
N VAL A 216 -19.58 24.07 -26.17
CA VAL A 216 -19.97 24.43 -24.81
C VAL A 216 -19.94 23.18 -23.90
N ILE A 217 -20.57 22.09 -24.36
CA ILE A 217 -20.60 20.81 -23.64
C ILE A 217 -19.17 20.30 -23.45
N ARG A 218 -18.32 20.37 -24.49
CA ARG A 218 -16.92 19.98 -24.39
C ARG A 218 -16.19 20.74 -23.27
N LYS A 219 -16.27 22.08 -23.30
CA LYS A 219 -15.61 22.94 -22.30
C LYS A 219 -16.13 22.66 -20.90
N LEU A 220 -17.44 22.56 -20.74
CA LEU A 220 -18.07 22.31 -19.43
C LEU A 220 -17.64 20.95 -18.87
N THR A 221 -17.64 19.89 -19.67
CA THR A 221 -17.17 18.57 -19.25
C THR A 221 -15.70 18.60 -18.84
N MET A 222 -14.83 19.26 -19.60
CA MET A 222 -13.41 19.38 -19.26
C MET A 222 -13.21 20.15 -17.96
N TRP A 223 -13.90 21.26 -17.76
CA TRP A 223 -13.86 22.03 -16.52
C TRP A 223 -14.34 21.20 -15.32
N LEU A 224 -15.45 20.47 -15.46
CA LEU A 224 -15.98 19.60 -14.41
C LEU A 224 -14.97 18.53 -14.01
N LEU A 225 -14.32 17.88 -14.98
CA LEU A 225 -13.29 16.87 -14.71
C LEU A 225 -12.06 17.45 -14.01
N ILE A 226 -11.57 18.62 -14.45
CA ILE A 226 -10.40 19.28 -13.85
C ILE A 226 -10.74 19.71 -12.41
N ILE A 227 -11.88 20.37 -12.21
CA ILE A 227 -12.32 20.81 -10.88
C ILE A 227 -12.51 19.59 -9.97
N GLY A 228 -13.12 18.52 -10.47
CA GLY A 228 -13.30 17.29 -9.72
C GLY A 228 -11.99 16.63 -9.28
N LEU A 229 -11.00 16.57 -10.16
CA LEU A 229 -9.66 16.07 -9.84
C LEU A 229 -8.98 16.92 -8.77
N VAL A 230 -9.01 18.25 -8.90
CA VAL A 230 -8.43 19.18 -7.94
C VAL A 230 -9.14 19.08 -6.60
N PHE A 231 -10.47 19.02 -6.61
CA PHE A 231 -11.26 18.86 -5.37
C PHE A 231 -10.92 17.56 -4.65
N SER A 232 -10.91 16.43 -5.35
CA SER A 232 -10.52 15.13 -4.79
C SER A 232 -9.13 15.18 -4.13
N THR A 233 -8.17 15.82 -4.81
CA THR A 233 -6.80 15.98 -4.31
C THR A 233 -6.76 16.82 -3.02
N ILE A 234 -7.43 17.98 -3.02
CA ILE A 234 -7.45 18.90 -1.88
C ILE A 234 -8.15 18.26 -0.68
N THR A 235 -9.29 17.61 -0.91
CA THR A 235 -10.05 16.91 0.16
C THR A 235 -9.17 15.83 0.79
N PHE A 236 -8.47 15.05 -0.01
CA PHE A 236 -7.57 14.02 0.48
C PHE A 236 -6.39 14.60 1.28
N ILE A 237 -5.77 15.70 0.82
CA ILE A 237 -4.68 16.36 1.55
C ILE A 237 -5.18 16.88 2.90
N ASN A 238 -6.36 17.48 2.96
CA ASN A 238 -6.94 17.94 4.22
C ASN A 238 -7.22 16.78 5.18
N GLU A 239 -7.75 15.66 4.69
CA GLU A 239 -7.99 14.47 5.51
C GLU A 239 -6.69 13.87 6.03
N THR A 240 -5.68 13.72 5.17
CA THR A 240 -4.38 13.17 5.56
C THR A 240 -3.61 14.07 6.52
N SER A 241 -3.80 15.40 6.46
CA SER A 241 -3.16 16.36 7.38
C SER A 241 -3.65 16.22 8.83
N THR A 242 -4.80 15.60 9.03
CA THR A 242 -5.38 15.36 10.36
C THR A 242 -5.11 13.94 10.88
N GLN A 243 -4.40 13.11 10.12
CA GLN A 243 -4.05 11.73 10.53
C GLN A 243 -2.96 11.71 11.60
N GLU A 244 -2.94 10.61 12.36
CA GLU A 244 -1.97 10.38 13.43
C GLU A 244 -0.52 10.15 12.95
N PRO A 245 0.46 10.42 13.81
CA PRO A 245 0.30 10.80 15.21
C PRO A 245 -0.08 12.27 15.37
N ASN A 246 -1.18 12.54 16.08
CA ASN A 246 -1.50 13.90 16.47
C ASN A 246 -0.50 14.40 17.54
N GLN A 247 -0.41 15.72 17.72
CA GLN A 247 0.57 16.33 18.62
C GLN A 247 0.47 15.77 20.05
N ASN A 248 -0.74 15.54 20.55
CA ASN A 248 -0.95 15.02 21.91
C ASN A 248 -0.40 13.61 22.10
N LEU A 249 -0.59 12.73 21.09
CA LEU A 249 -0.03 11.38 21.12
C LEU A 249 1.49 11.43 21.01
N TYR A 250 2.04 12.28 20.15
CA TYR A 250 3.47 12.48 20.02
C TYR A 250 4.09 12.94 21.34
N ASP A 251 3.52 13.94 21.99
CA ASP A 251 4.00 14.48 23.28
C ASP A 251 3.93 13.40 24.38
N ALA A 252 2.87 12.60 24.42
CA ALA A 252 2.75 11.47 25.35
C ALA A 252 3.84 10.39 25.12
N LEU A 253 4.17 10.10 23.86
CA LEU A 253 5.23 9.16 23.51
C LEU A 253 6.62 9.71 23.85
N ILE A 254 6.85 11.01 23.65
CA ILE A 254 8.10 11.66 24.08
C ILE A 254 8.23 11.68 25.60
N PHE A 255 7.13 11.93 26.33
CA PHE A 255 7.12 11.81 27.79
C PHE A 255 7.51 10.39 28.22
N LEU A 256 6.89 9.35 27.64
CA LEU A 256 7.24 7.95 27.92
C LEU A 256 8.72 7.64 27.60
N LYS A 257 9.29 8.26 26.56
CA LYS A 257 10.71 8.10 26.23
C LYS A 257 11.63 8.63 27.33
N GLY A 258 11.27 9.76 27.93
CA GLY A 258 12.04 10.40 29.02
C GLY A 258 11.82 9.74 30.38
N TYR A 259 10.83 8.87 30.52
CA TYR A 259 10.44 8.29 31.80
C TYR A 259 10.71 6.77 31.80
N GLY A 260 11.42 6.31 32.84
CA GLY A 260 11.76 4.90 33.01
C GLY A 260 12.78 4.33 32.01
N ASP A 261 12.90 3.02 31.97
CA ASP A 261 13.92 2.31 31.19
C ASP A 261 13.39 1.87 29.80
N SER A 262 14.27 1.77 28.82
CA SER A 262 13.91 1.30 27.45
C SER A 262 13.44 -0.17 27.40
N LYS A 263 13.67 -0.93 28.48
CA LYS A 263 13.23 -2.33 28.58
C LYS A 263 11.79 -2.49 29.04
N GLU A 264 11.20 -1.45 29.59
CA GLU A 264 9.83 -1.43 30.07
C GLU A 264 8.82 -1.64 28.95
N VAL A 265 7.71 -2.31 29.29
CA VAL A 265 6.69 -2.70 28.33
C VAL A 265 5.48 -1.79 28.46
N VAL A 266 5.07 -1.22 27.33
CA VAL A 266 3.86 -0.40 27.21
C VAL A 266 2.77 -1.22 26.51
N PHE A 267 1.62 -1.37 27.15
CA PHE A 267 0.45 -1.96 26.53
C PHE A 267 -0.41 -0.88 25.89
N SER A 268 -0.84 -1.11 24.66
CA SER A 268 -1.82 -0.29 23.95
C SER A 268 -2.49 -1.10 22.86
N HIS A 269 -3.39 -0.47 22.08
CA HIS A 269 -3.90 -1.09 20.87
C HIS A 269 -2.77 -1.33 19.86
N TYR A 270 -2.82 -2.45 19.13
CA TYR A 270 -1.73 -2.88 18.21
C TYR A 270 -1.35 -1.83 17.15
N LEU A 271 -2.29 -0.97 16.74
CA LEU A 271 -2.01 0.13 15.80
C LEU A 271 -0.97 1.14 16.33
N TYR A 272 -0.84 1.27 17.65
CA TYR A 272 0.12 2.18 18.28
C TYR A 272 1.45 1.50 18.65
N GLY A 273 1.54 0.18 18.51
CA GLY A 273 2.72 -0.58 18.92
C GLY A 273 4.00 -0.15 18.22
N SER A 274 3.92 0.07 16.90
CA SER A 274 5.04 0.57 16.10
C SER A 274 5.49 1.99 16.51
N LEU A 275 4.55 2.88 16.88
CA LEU A 275 4.84 4.22 17.38
C LEU A 275 5.48 4.19 18.78
N ILE A 276 5.00 3.32 19.68
CA ILE A 276 5.60 3.10 21.00
C ILE A 276 7.06 2.67 20.85
N ASN A 277 7.33 1.75 19.95
CA ASN A 277 8.69 1.27 19.72
C ASN A 277 9.59 2.34 19.10
N SER A 278 9.11 3.03 18.05
CA SER A 278 9.93 3.98 17.28
C SER A 278 10.13 5.33 17.98
N ILE A 279 9.09 5.89 18.62
CA ILE A 279 9.14 7.22 19.24
C ILE A 279 9.50 7.13 20.72
N ALA A 280 8.78 6.28 21.49
CA ALA A 280 9.03 6.16 22.94
C ALA A 280 10.23 5.27 23.27
N ASN A 281 10.77 4.54 22.30
CA ASN A 281 11.87 3.59 22.49
C ASN A 281 11.58 2.57 23.63
N LYS A 282 10.32 2.15 23.74
CA LYS A 282 9.83 1.18 24.71
C LYS A 282 9.40 -0.10 24.01
N LYS A 283 9.36 -1.22 24.73
CA LYS A 283 8.77 -2.45 24.21
C LYS A 283 7.25 -2.34 24.18
N ASN A 284 6.62 -3.04 23.25
CA ASN A 284 5.17 -3.19 23.21
C ASN A 284 4.75 -4.65 23.35
N VAL A 285 3.50 -4.89 23.70
CA VAL A 285 2.95 -6.26 23.75
C VAL A 285 2.66 -6.75 22.35
N MET A 286 2.15 -5.87 21.47
CA MET A 286 1.74 -6.19 20.11
C MET A 286 1.81 -4.94 19.22
N ASP A 287 2.15 -5.14 17.96
CA ASP A 287 2.11 -4.12 16.89
C ASP A 287 1.36 -4.65 15.66
N ASP A 288 1.26 -3.84 14.63
CA ASP A 288 0.59 -4.17 13.36
C ASP A 288 1.40 -5.15 12.48
N ASN A 289 2.60 -5.51 12.88
CA ASN A 289 3.46 -6.43 12.14
C ASN A 289 3.22 -7.90 12.53
N PHE A 290 1.99 -8.35 12.37
CA PHE A 290 1.51 -9.68 12.79
C PHE A 290 2.34 -10.86 12.29
N LEU A 291 3.00 -10.70 11.13
CA LEU A 291 3.77 -11.78 10.51
C LEU A 291 4.97 -12.22 11.37
N TYR A 292 5.52 -11.32 12.17
CA TYR A 292 6.69 -11.57 13.00
C TYR A 292 6.37 -11.67 14.50
N ALA A 293 5.09 -11.51 14.86
CA ALA A 293 4.68 -11.58 16.26
C ALA A 293 4.73 -13.02 16.78
N PRO A 294 5.50 -13.32 17.83
CA PRO A 294 5.49 -14.64 18.44
C PRO A 294 4.14 -14.88 19.14
N LYS A 295 3.56 -16.09 18.97
CA LYS A 295 2.28 -16.48 19.58
C LYS A 295 1.15 -15.46 19.32
N LEU A 296 0.99 -15.04 18.06
CA LEU A 296 0.07 -13.97 17.67
C LEU A 296 -1.34 -14.12 18.24
N ASN A 297 -1.95 -15.31 18.09
CA ASN A 297 -3.31 -15.56 18.55
C ASN A 297 -3.47 -15.38 20.07
N GLU A 298 -2.50 -15.86 20.84
CA GLU A 298 -2.49 -15.72 22.30
C GLU A 298 -2.40 -14.25 22.71
N ARG A 299 -1.44 -13.50 22.14
CA ARG A 299 -1.27 -12.06 22.40
C ARG A 299 -2.48 -11.23 22.01
N TYR A 300 -3.09 -11.55 20.88
CA TYR A 300 -4.29 -10.86 20.43
C TYR A 300 -5.47 -11.11 21.38
N LEU A 301 -5.72 -12.36 21.74
CA LEU A 301 -6.78 -12.72 22.71
C LEU A 301 -6.54 -12.09 24.08
N ASP A 302 -5.30 -12.12 24.57
CA ASP A 302 -4.95 -11.47 25.83
C ASP A 302 -5.15 -9.96 25.76
N SER A 303 -4.80 -9.32 24.62
CA SER A 303 -5.04 -7.88 24.41
C SER A 303 -6.53 -7.54 24.42
N GLN A 304 -7.36 -8.32 23.72
CA GLN A 304 -8.82 -8.14 23.73
C GLN A 304 -9.37 -8.38 25.15
N THR A 305 -8.93 -9.43 25.80
CA THR A 305 -9.36 -9.73 27.17
C THR A 305 -9.02 -8.58 28.14
N LEU A 306 -7.81 -8.02 28.05
CA LEU A 306 -7.39 -6.91 28.90
C LEU A 306 -8.21 -5.65 28.68
N PHE A 307 -8.62 -5.35 27.44
CA PHE A 307 -9.46 -4.19 27.13
C PHE A 307 -10.89 -4.31 27.67
N TYR A 308 -11.45 -5.52 27.69
CA TYR A 308 -12.88 -5.72 28.01
C TYR A 308 -13.14 -6.34 29.38
N THR A 309 -12.11 -6.89 30.05
CA THR A 309 -12.31 -7.53 31.36
C THR A 309 -12.64 -6.49 32.44
N ARG A 310 -13.60 -6.84 33.28
CA ARG A 310 -13.89 -6.13 34.53
C ARG A 310 -13.31 -6.84 35.77
N ASN A 311 -12.63 -7.98 35.55
CA ASN A 311 -12.05 -8.75 36.64
C ASN A 311 -10.59 -8.34 36.81
N PHE A 312 -10.26 -7.75 37.96
CA PHE A 312 -8.93 -7.28 38.29
C PHE A 312 -7.88 -8.40 38.24
N ASN A 313 -8.21 -9.61 38.76
CA ASN A 313 -7.26 -10.71 38.77
C ASN A 313 -6.88 -11.18 37.37
N ILE A 314 -7.82 -11.17 36.42
CA ILE A 314 -7.55 -11.50 35.02
C ILE A 314 -6.66 -10.41 34.38
N ALA A 315 -6.99 -9.15 34.63
CA ALA A 315 -6.19 -8.03 34.11
C ALA A 315 -4.76 -8.09 34.66
N PHE A 316 -4.62 -8.30 35.98
CA PHE A 316 -3.32 -8.40 36.65
C PHE A 316 -2.48 -9.58 36.11
N ASN A 317 -3.08 -10.75 35.93
CA ASN A 317 -2.37 -11.91 35.39
C ASN A 317 -1.85 -11.64 33.95
N ILE A 318 -2.60 -10.92 33.12
CA ILE A 318 -2.17 -10.57 31.76
C ILE A 318 -1.05 -9.53 31.81
N THR A 319 -1.18 -8.49 32.63
CA THR A 319 -0.15 -7.46 32.75
C THR A 319 1.15 -8.04 33.31
N ASP A 320 1.07 -8.93 34.30
CA ASP A 320 2.22 -9.65 34.88
C ASP A 320 2.88 -10.57 33.82
N LYS A 321 2.08 -11.34 33.07
CA LYS A 321 2.55 -12.24 32.01
C LYS A 321 3.45 -11.53 30.99
N TYR A 322 3.14 -10.28 30.64
CA TYR A 322 3.87 -9.49 29.66
C TYR A 322 4.80 -8.44 30.28
N ASN A 323 4.92 -8.39 31.63
CA ASN A 323 5.65 -7.37 32.38
C ASN A 323 5.24 -5.95 31.93
N VAL A 324 3.92 -5.68 31.86
CA VAL A 324 3.38 -4.38 31.45
C VAL A 324 3.53 -3.38 32.59
N GLU A 325 4.25 -2.30 32.36
CA GLU A 325 4.45 -1.23 33.34
C GLU A 325 3.58 0.00 33.06
N TYR A 326 3.26 0.24 31.77
CA TYR A 326 2.42 1.36 31.34
C TYR A 326 1.31 0.89 30.42
N ILE A 327 0.15 1.55 30.54
CA ILE A 327 -0.98 1.38 29.61
C ILE A 327 -1.22 2.73 28.91
N LEU A 328 -1.02 2.77 27.61
CA LEU A 328 -1.31 3.93 26.78
C LEU A 328 -2.72 3.83 26.23
N VAL A 329 -3.59 4.76 26.65
CA VAL A 329 -4.97 4.86 26.17
C VAL A 329 -5.12 6.16 25.38
N THR A 330 -5.46 6.05 24.11
CA THR A 330 -5.65 7.21 23.23
C THR A 330 -7.11 7.66 23.21
N LYS A 331 -7.33 8.86 22.65
CA LYS A 331 -8.68 9.40 22.47
C LYS A 331 -9.50 8.56 21.49
N GLU A 332 -8.85 8.01 20.45
CA GLU A 332 -9.44 7.17 19.42
C GLU A 332 -9.87 5.82 20.00
N MET A 333 -9.10 5.25 20.93
CA MET A 333 -9.49 4.04 21.65
C MET A 333 -10.79 4.23 22.42
N LYS A 334 -11.00 5.45 22.99
CA LYS A 334 -12.24 5.81 23.69
C LYS A 334 -13.41 6.15 22.76
N LYS A 335 -13.14 6.42 21.46
CA LYS A 335 -14.14 6.87 20.48
C LYS A 335 -14.52 5.79 19.44
N GLY A 336 -14.39 4.52 19.77
CA GLY A 336 -14.86 3.43 18.93
C GLY A 336 -13.77 2.51 18.37
N LEU A 337 -12.47 2.84 18.54
CA LEU A 337 -11.40 1.92 18.14
C LEU A 337 -11.36 0.66 19.03
N VAL A 338 -11.63 0.83 20.33
CA VAL A 338 -11.68 -0.25 21.34
C VAL A 338 -13.03 -0.25 22.03
N TRP A 339 -13.47 0.90 22.54
CA TRP A 339 -14.72 1.03 23.28
C TRP A 339 -15.70 1.87 22.47
N GLU A 340 -16.87 1.31 22.16
CA GLU A 340 -18.01 2.06 21.66
C GLU A 340 -18.62 2.85 22.82
N GLN A 341 -18.77 4.16 22.63
CA GLN A 341 -19.49 5.02 23.56
C GLN A 341 -20.96 5.09 23.20
#